data_77abadb0d5b5779bbcf1d2b75987ae46
#
_entry.id   77abadb0d5b5779bbcf1d2b75987ae46
#
_cell.length_a   1.000
_cell.length_b   1.000
_cell.length_c   1.000
_cell.angle_alpha   90.00
_cell.angle_beta   90.00
_cell.angle_gamma   90.00
#
_symmetry.space_group_name_H-M   'P 1'
#
loop_
_entity.id
_entity.type
_entity.pdbx_description
1 polymer ?
#
loop_
_entity_poly.entity_id
_entity_poly.type
_entity_poly.pdbx_seq_one_letter_code
_entity_poly.pdbx_strand_id
1 'polypeptide(L)'
;MEVATAEVVYLETTEDYVGIKIDRTKDQSLSEQAKKLLTDYYQTKEEVSPQQAYARAAVAYCDGDLELAQRIYDAVSKGWFMFASPVLSNAPLPGQKAKALPISCFLTYVPDSLEGLIDHTAELRWLSVKGGGVGGHWSDVRAISDKAPGPMPFLHTVDADMTAYRQGKTRKGSYAAYIDVSHPDIIEFLNMRVPTGDVNRKNLNLHHAVNITDAFMRAVERGEQWDLRDPNDNDVRESMPARTLWQQILEVRYRTGEPYLNFIDTANRALPHTMKAKGLKIHGSNLCNEIHLPTSEDRTAVCCLSSLNLEKYDEWKDSHVVRDLIRFLDNVLQFFIDNAGDEISRARYSATQERSLGLGAMGWHSLLHKKRVPFDSPEARELNREVFSYIKEQAVKESNTMGYERGEAPDMQGTGRRNSHLLAIAPNANSSIIVSTSPSIEPSKANAYTHRTRAGSHLVKNKYLEEELRKVKNNVQDVWSSIITNGGSVQHLDFLSQEVKDVFKTAIEIDQLVLVEQAADRQEYLCQGQSLNPVSYTH
;
A
#
# COMPACT_ATOMS: atom_id res chain seq x y z
N MET A 1 28.95 58.87 -16.73
CA MET A 1 27.88 57.91 -16.39
C MET A 1 28.46 56.52 -16.55
N GLU A 2 29.00 55.96 -15.48
CA GLU A 2 29.47 54.57 -15.44
C GLU A 2 28.28 53.67 -15.33
N VAL A 3 28.16 52.73 -16.27
CA VAL A 3 27.17 51.65 -16.23
C VAL A 3 27.71 50.62 -15.27
N ALA A 4 27.12 50.52 -14.09
CA ALA A 4 27.39 49.42 -13.17
C ALA A 4 26.92 48.10 -13.79
N THR A 5 27.87 47.25 -14.15
CA THR A 5 27.61 45.85 -14.48
C THR A 5 27.18 45.13 -13.20
N ALA A 6 25.90 44.74 -13.14
CA ALA A 6 25.43 43.87 -12.08
C ALA A 6 26.11 42.50 -12.24
N GLU A 7 26.99 42.13 -11.33
CA GLU A 7 27.49 40.79 -11.16
C GLU A 7 26.28 39.90 -10.85
N VAL A 8 25.99 38.98 -11.75
CA VAL A 8 25.04 37.90 -11.50
C VAL A 8 25.74 36.95 -10.52
N VAL A 9 25.45 37.11 -9.24
CA VAL A 9 25.87 36.17 -8.20
C VAL A 9 25.07 34.87 -8.47
N TYR A 10 25.71 33.89 -9.08
CA TYR A 10 25.21 32.52 -9.09
C TYR A 10 25.24 32.03 -7.65
N LEU A 11 24.10 32.13 -6.96
CA LEU A 11 23.90 31.46 -5.68
C LEU A 11 24.10 29.96 -5.96
N GLU A 12 25.06 29.34 -5.28
CA GLU A 12 25.18 27.89 -5.27
C GLU A 12 23.81 27.33 -4.86
N THR A 13 23.13 26.65 -5.79
CA THR A 13 21.78 26.09 -5.56
C THR A 13 21.84 24.80 -4.73
N THR A 14 23.05 24.26 -4.55
CA THR A 14 23.32 23.04 -3.79
C THR A 14 23.89 23.37 -2.42
N GLU A 15 23.41 22.66 -1.40
CA GLU A 15 23.96 22.70 -0.04
C GLU A 15 24.40 21.31 0.41
N ASP A 16 25.33 21.26 1.36
CA ASP A 16 25.73 20.02 2.01
C ASP A 16 24.73 19.66 3.11
N TYR A 17 24.22 18.43 3.09
CA TYR A 17 23.39 17.86 4.13
C TYR A 17 24.01 16.56 4.64
N VAL A 18 24.80 16.65 5.72
CA VAL A 18 25.44 15.49 6.37
C VAL A 18 26.21 14.61 5.38
N GLY A 19 26.96 15.24 4.48
CA GLY A 19 27.83 14.56 3.51
C GLY A 19 27.20 14.22 2.17
N ILE A 20 25.93 14.57 1.94
CA ILE A 20 25.31 14.51 0.61
C ILE A 20 24.97 15.92 0.10
N LYS A 21 24.90 16.07 -1.20
CA LYS A 21 24.54 17.34 -1.86
C LYS A 21 23.04 17.37 -2.16
N ILE A 22 22.37 18.41 -1.70
CA ILE A 22 20.94 18.64 -1.97
C ILE A 22 20.71 19.93 -2.74
N ASP A 23 19.65 19.98 -3.53
CA ASP A 23 19.29 21.12 -4.38
C ASP A 23 17.87 21.59 -4.08
N ARG A 24 17.72 22.68 -3.33
CA ARG A 24 16.41 23.23 -2.95
C ARG A 24 15.63 23.80 -4.12
N THR A 25 16.28 24.11 -5.25
CA THR A 25 15.54 24.61 -6.43
C THR A 25 14.57 23.59 -6.98
N LYS A 26 14.78 22.29 -6.71
CA LYS A 26 13.86 21.21 -7.08
C LYS A 26 12.49 21.30 -6.42
N ASP A 27 12.35 22.07 -5.33
CA ASP A 27 11.04 22.38 -4.74
C ASP A 27 10.11 23.12 -5.70
N GLN A 28 10.66 23.83 -6.71
CA GLN A 28 9.87 24.51 -7.73
C GLN A 28 9.10 23.54 -8.63
N SER A 29 9.57 22.31 -8.76
CA SER A 29 8.88 21.26 -9.52
C SER A 29 7.69 20.63 -8.79
N LEU A 30 7.59 20.83 -7.47
CA LEU A 30 6.50 20.31 -6.65
C LEU A 30 5.25 21.18 -6.81
N SER A 31 4.09 20.52 -6.93
CA SER A 31 2.81 21.22 -6.89
C SER A 31 2.59 21.88 -5.52
N GLU A 32 1.78 22.94 -5.46
CA GLU A 32 1.43 23.59 -4.19
C GLU A 32 0.77 22.61 -3.20
N GLN A 33 0.00 21.65 -3.71
CA GLN A 33 -0.59 20.60 -2.89
C GLN A 33 0.47 19.66 -2.31
N ALA A 34 1.48 19.28 -3.11
CA ALA A 34 2.61 18.47 -2.66
C ALA A 34 3.44 19.20 -1.58
N LYS A 35 3.76 20.47 -1.80
CA LYS A 35 4.50 21.30 -0.82
C LYS A 35 3.74 21.37 0.50
N LYS A 36 2.44 21.68 0.44
CA LYS A 36 1.59 21.75 1.63
C LYS A 36 1.56 20.43 2.37
N LEU A 37 1.37 19.31 1.67
CA LEU A 37 1.34 17.97 2.26
C LEU A 37 2.68 17.63 2.93
N LEU A 38 3.81 17.94 2.27
CA LEU A 38 5.15 17.71 2.81
C LEU A 38 5.39 18.55 4.07
N THR A 39 5.02 19.82 4.05
CA THR A 39 5.16 20.72 5.20
C THR A 39 4.28 20.31 6.38
N ASP A 40 3.02 19.96 6.13
CA ASP A 40 2.05 19.68 7.20
C ASP A 40 2.30 18.32 7.89
N TYR A 41 2.90 17.33 7.19
CA TYR A 41 2.94 15.94 7.67
C TYR A 41 4.33 15.30 7.72
N TYR A 42 5.32 15.80 6.96
CA TYR A 42 6.58 15.09 6.78
C TYR A 42 7.83 15.90 7.19
N GLN A 43 7.80 17.22 7.07
CA GLN A 43 8.89 18.07 7.53
C GLN A 43 8.90 18.19 9.06
N THR A 44 10.09 18.26 9.62
CA THR A 44 10.31 18.69 11.01
C THR A 44 10.26 20.21 11.10
N LYS A 45 10.25 20.77 12.32
CA LYS A 45 10.24 22.22 12.52
C LYS A 45 11.56 22.89 12.11
N GLU A 46 12.63 22.13 12.04
CA GLU A 46 13.97 22.57 11.68
C GLU A 46 14.17 22.62 10.16
N GLU A 47 13.30 21.97 9.39
CA GLU A 47 13.41 21.86 7.94
C GLU A 47 12.62 22.96 7.24
N VAL A 48 13.29 23.67 6.34
CA VAL A 48 12.70 24.79 5.58
C VAL A 48 12.37 24.41 4.13
N SER A 49 12.71 23.19 3.71
CA SER A 49 12.51 22.70 2.34
C SER A 49 12.15 21.21 2.36
N PRO A 50 11.22 20.76 1.51
CA PRO A 50 10.98 19.33 1.23
C PRO A 50 12.24 18.54 0.90
N GLN A 51 13.24 19.15 0.22
CA GLN A 51 14.50 18.48 -0.12
C GLN A 51 15.28 18.06 1.13
N GLN A 52 15.21 18.84 2.21
CA GLN A 52 15.85 18.48 3.48
C GLN A 52 15.16 17.27 4.14
N ALA A 53 13.83 17.16 4.05
CA ALA A 53 13.12 15.99 4.53
C ALA A 53 13.51 14.73 3.74
N TYR A 54 13.66 14.83 2.41
CA TYR A 54 14.13 13.72 1.59
C TYR A 54 15.56 13.31 1.94
N ALA A 55 16.45 14.29 2.13
CA ALA A 55 17.83 14.06 2.52
C ALA A 55 17.92 13.40 3.91
N ARG A 56 17.11 13.86 4.88
CA ARG A 56 17.01 13.26 6.21
C ARG A 56 16.68 11.77 6.14
N ALA A 57 15.66 11.41 5.38
CA ALA A 57 15.28 10.00 5.22
C ALA A 57 16.38 9.19 4.51
N ALA A 58 16.97 9.73 3.45
CA ALA A 58 18.06 9.08 2.72
C ALA A 58 19.27 8.80 3.61
N VAL A 59 19.70 9.78 4.40
CA VAL A 59 20.87 9.66 5.29
C VAL A 59 20.56 8.78 6.51
N ALA A 60 19.36 8.89 7.10
CA ALA A 60 18.99 8.15 8.31
C ALA A 60 19.04 6.62 8.13
N TYR A 61 18.80 6.14 6.91
CA TYR A 61 18.71 4.71 6.62
C TYR A 61 19.76 4.20 5.61
N CYS A 62 20.82 4.97 5.35
CA CYS A 62 21.87 4.55 4.43
C CYS A 62 22.89 3.59 5.05
N ASP A 63 22.83 3.35 6.36
CA ASP A 63 23.80 2.50 7.09
C ASP A 63 25.27 2.97 6.91
N GLY A 64 25.48 4.30 6.89
CA GLY A 64 26.79 4.92 6.68
C GLY A 64 27.25 5.00 5.22
N ASP A 65 26.52 4.40 4.28
CA ASP A 65 26.80 4.49 2.84
C ASP A 65 26.24 5.81 2.26
N LEU A 66 27.07 6.85 2.28
CA LEU A 66 26.70 8.18 1.76
C LEU A 66 26.53 8.19 0.24
N GLU A 67 27.15 7.28 -0.50
CA GLU A 67 26.92 7.15 -1.94
C GLU A 67 25.50 6.62 -2.21
N LEU A 68 25.06 5.61 -1.46
CA LEU A 68 23.67 5.17 -1.51
C LEU A 68 22.71 6.29 -1.10
N ALA A 69 23.01 7.02 -0.02
CA ALA A 69 22.19 8.13 0.42
C ALA A 69 22.04 9.20 -0.67
N GLN A 70 23.13 9.56 -1.36
CA GLN A 70 23.09 10.50 -2.47
C GLN A 70 22.21 9.99 -3.62
N ARG A 71 22.37 8.74 -4.04
CA ARG A 71 21.55 8.16 -5.12
C ARG A 71 20.07 8.09 -4.76
N ILE A 72 19.73 7.73 -3.51
CA ILE A 72 18.36 7.73 -2.99
C ILE A 72 17.77 9.14 -2.99
N TYR A 73 18.52 10.13 -2.47
CA TYR A 73 18.11 11.54 -2.52
C TYR A 73 17.89 12.01 -3.96
N ASP A 74 18.83 11.74 -4.85
CA ASP A 74 18.72 12.14 -6.25
C ASP A 74 17.50 11.53 -6.94
N ALA A 75 17.20 10.28 -6.66
CA ALA A 75 16.04 9.58 -7.22
C ALA A 75 14.71 10.15 -6.69
N VAL A 76 14.57 10.34 -5.37
CA VAL A 76 13.33 10.88 -4.80
C VAL A 76 13.10 12.34 -5.22
N SER A 77 14.15 13.14 -5.29
CA SER A 77 14.06 14.54 -5.72
C SER A 77 13.71 14.72 -7.19
N LYS A 78 13.94 13.68 -8.03
CA LYS A 78 13.46 13.59 -9.42
C LYS A 78 12.02 13.05 -9.52
N GLY A 79 11.44 12.62 -8.40
CA GLY A 79 10.12 11.98 -8.37
C GLY A 79 10.11 10.58 -8.99
N TRP A 80 11.24 9.87 -9.03
CA TRP A 80 11.34 8.51 -9.55
C TRP A 80 10.69 7.48 -8.64
N PHE A 81 10.64 7.79 -7.35
CA PHE A 81 9.92 7.02 -6.33
C PHE A 81 9.45 7.96 -5.21
N MET A 82 8.68 7.41 -4.28
CA MET A 82 8.37 8.09 -3.03
C MET A 82 8.48 7.09 -1.87
N PHE A 83 9.06 7.58 -0.77
CA PHE A 83 9.10 6.85 0.50
C PHE A 83 7.69 6.53 1.00
N ALA A 84 7.53 5.40 1.68
CA ALA A 84 6.36 5.22 2.53
C ALA A 84 6.30 6.30 3.60
N SER A 85 5.07 6.70 3.97
CA SER A 85 4.88 7.81 4.93
C SER A 85 5.73 7.71 6.19
N PRO A 86 5.80 6.56 6.91
CA PRO A 86 6.61 6.48 8.12
C PRO A 86 8.13 6.48 7.85
N VAL A 87 8.58 6.01 6.69
CA VAL A 87 10.00 6.10 6.31
C VAL A 87 10.42 7.57 6.21
N LEU A 88 9.57 8.41 5.62
CA LEU A 88 9.86 9.84 5.49
C LEU A 88 9.62 10.61 6.80
N SER A 89 8.44 10.43 7.43
CA SER A 89 8.04 11.22 8.60
C SER A 89 8.81 10.88 9.87
N ASN A 90 9.21 9.61 10.04
CA ASN A 90 9.81 9.10 11.27
C ASN A 90 11.33 8.98 11.20
N ALA A 91 11.95 9.34 10.09
CA ALA A 91 13.40 9.40 9.98
C ALA A 91 13.98 10.36 11.04
N PRO A 92 14.93 9.95 11.87
CA PRO A 92 15.53 10.81 12.88
C PRO A 92 16.36 11.93 12.24
N LEU A 93 16.40 13.08 12.89
CA LEU A 93 17.37 14.11 12.56
C LEU A 93 18.79 13.61 12.84
N PRO A 94 19.81 14.11 12.11
CA PRO A 94 21.19 13.71 12.30
C PRO A 94 21.64 13.82 13.77
N GLY A 95 22.22 12.75 14.31
CA GLY A 95 22.67 12.68 15.69
C GLY A 95 21.58 12.54 16.76
N GLN A 96 20.30 12.45 16.37
CA GLN A 96 19.19 12.24 17.30
C GLN A 96 18.76 10.76 17.34
N LYS A 97 18.25 10.34 18.50
CA LYS A 97 17.64 9.02 18.64
C LYS A 97 16.29 8.96 17.93
N ALA A 98 15.94 7.79 17.39
CA ALA A 98 14.64 7.53 16.84
C ALA A 98 13.53 7.76 17.87
N LYS A 99 12.54 8.59 17.51
CA LYS A 99 11.33 8.83 18.33
C LYS A 99 10.16 7.95 17.89
N ALA A 100 10.21 7.44 16.67
CA ALA A 100 9.19 6.59 16.06
C ALA A 100 9.84 5.61 15.09
N LEU A 101 9.11 4.56 14.72
CA LEU A 101 9.60 3.51 13.84
C LEU A 101 9.19 3.75 12.38
N PRO A 102 9.99 3.33 11.39
CA PRO A 102 9.74 3.59 9.98
C PRO A 102 8.77 2.59 9.32
N ILE A 103 8.05 1.81 10.09
CA ILE A 103 7.15 0.76 9.62
C ILE A 103 5.69 1.17 9.83
N SER A 104 4.84 0.89 8.84
CA SER A 104 3.40 1.18 8.89
C SER A 104 2.50 -0.04 8.79
N CYS A 105 3.02 -1.21 8.43
CA CYS A 105 2.21 -2.39 8.12
C CYS A 105 2.62 -3.58 8.99
N PHE A 106 1.64 -4.07 9.78
CA PHE A 106 1.79 -5.22 10.65
C PHE A 106 0.64 -6.21 10.43
N LEU A 107 0.93 -7.49 10.58
CA LEU A 107 -0.03 -8.57 10.53
C LEU A 107 0.08 -9.38 11.82
N THR A 108 -1.03 -9.54 12.51
CA THR A 108 -1.11 -10.25 13.77
C THR A 108 -1.91 -11.55 13.64
N TYR A 109 -1.62 -12.49 14.51
CA TYR A 109 -2.37 -13.72 14.70
C TYR A 109 -3.07 -13.68 16.06
N VAL A 110 -4.31 -14.14 16.14
CA VAL A 110 -5.10 -14.15 17.37
C VAL A 110 -5.30 -15.61 17.81
N PRO A 111 -4.58 -16.08 18.83
CA PRO A 111 -4.78 -17.43 19.37
C PRO A 111 -6.14 -17.57 20.06
N ASP A 112 -6.72 -18.78 20.00
CA ASP A 112 -7.96 -19.11 20.71
C ASP A 112 -7.71 -19.47 22.20
N SER A 113 -7.14 -18.52 22.94
CA SER A 113 -6.94 -18.61 24.38
C SER A 113 -7.13 -17.25 25.02
N LEU A 114 -7.46 -17.23 26.31
CA LEU A 114 -7.64 -15.96 27.02
C LEU A 114 -6.33 -15.15 27.06
N GLU A 115 -5.21 -15.82 27.29
CA GLU A 115 -3.88 -15.23 27.27
C GLU A 115 -3.57 -14.64 25.90
N GLY A 116 -3.82 -15.40 24.82
CA GLY A 116 -3.59 -14.96 23.44
C GLY A 116 -4.43 -13.76 23.03
N LEU A 117 -5.70 -13.71 23.44
CA LEU A 117 -6.60 -12.56 23.20
C LEU A 117 -6.13 -11.30 23.94
N ILE A 118 -5.65 -11.45 25.19
CA ILE A 118 -5.12 -10.33 25.98
C ILE A 118 -3.81 -9.84 25.39
N ASP A 119 -2.89 -10.74 25.08
CA ASP A 119 -1.57 -10.42 24.51
C ASP A 119 -1.71 -9.74 23.13
N HIS A 120 -2.60 -10.26 22.29
CA HIS A 120 -2.92 -9.63 20.99
C HIS A 120 -3.39 -8.18 21.19
N THR A 121 -4.32 -7.95 22.12
CA THR A 121 -4.84 -6.62 22.38
C THR A 121 -3.77 -5.68 22.95
N ALA A 122 -2.89 -6.18 23.81
CA ALA A 122 -1.77 -5.41 24.36
C ALA A 122 -0.77 -5.01 23.26
N GLU A 123 -0.34 -5.96 22.42
CA GLU A 123 0.56 -5.69 21.28
C GLU A 123 -0.07 -4.71 20.29
N LEU A 124 -1.35 -4.90 19.94
CA LEU A 124 -2.08 -4.03 19.03
C LEU A 124 -2.07 -2.56 19.48
N ARG A 125 -2.26 -2.29 20.77
CA ARG A 125 -2.20 -0.94 21.32
C ARG A 125 -0.82 -0.31 21.11
N TRP A 126 0.24 -1.06 21.34
CA TRP A 126 1.61 -0.60 21.10
C TRP A 126 1.87 -0.33 19.62
N LEU A 127 1.48 -1.23 18.72
CA LEU A 127 1.60 -1.04 17.27
C LEU A 127 0.84 0.21 16.81
N SER A 128 -0.37 0.42 17.32
CA SER A 128 -1.19 1.59 16.98
C SER A 128 -0.54 2.90 17.43
N VAL A 129 -0.06 3.00 18.67
CA VAL A 129 0.65 4.18 19.19
C VAL A 129 1.93 4.46 18.41
N LYS A 130 2.63 3.43 17.93
CA LYS A 130 3.82 3.56 17.07
C LYS A 130 3.47 3.92 15.61
N GLY A 131 2.17 4.04 15.26
CA GLY A 131 1.70 4.50 13.96
C GLY A 131 1.50 3.41 12.92
N GLY A 132 1.49 2.13 13.34
CA GLY A 132 1.21 0.99 12.48
C GLY A 132 -0.28 0.83 12.19
N GLY A 133 -0.61 0.51 10.91
CA GLY A 133 -1.86 -0.11 10.56
C GLY A 133 -1.74 -1.63 10.71
N VAL A 134 -2.75 -2.29 11.25
CA VAL A 134 -2.68 -3.70 11.58
C VAL A 134 -3.77 -4.49 10.88
N GLY A 135 -3.42 -5.64 10.30
CA GLY A 135 -4.34 -6.68 9.91
C GLY A 135 -4.29 -7.82 10.91
N GLY A 136 -5.42 -8.27 11.44
CA GLY A 136 -5.45 -9.36 12.42
C GLY A 136 -6.31 -10.53 11.98
N HIS A 137 -5.82 -11.73 12.17
CA HIS A 137 -6.47 -12.98 11.80
C HIS A 137 -7.25 -13.57 12.99
N TRP A 138 -8.56 -13.74 12.80
CA TRP A 138 -9.52 -14.16 13.84
C TRP A 138 -10.13 -15.55 13.58
N SER A 139 -9.77 -16.20 12.51
CA SER A 139 -10.44 -17.44 12.08
C SER A 139 -10.26 -18.62 13.03
N ASP A 140 -9.18 -18.61 13.83
CA ASP A 140 -8.91 -19.69 14.79
C ASP A 140 -9.58 -19.45 16.15
N VAL A 141 -10.18 -18.27 16.38
CA VAL A 141 -10.98 -17.98 17.57
C VAL A 141 -12.31 -18.72 17.46
N ARG A 142 -12.63 -19.55 18.45
CA ARG A 142 -13.85 -20.36 18.47
C ARG A 142 -15.13 -19.55 18.27
N ALA A 143 -16.11 -20.18 17.62
CA ALA A 143 -17.40 -19.56 17.36
C ALA A 143 -18.23 -19.33 18.63
N ILE A 144 -19.25 -18.47 18.50
CA ILE A 144 -20.24 -18.25 19.57
C ILE A 144 -20.92 -19.57 19.97
N SER A 145 -21.04 -19.78 21.29
CA SER A 145 -21.74 -20.91 21.89
C SER A 145 -22.23 -20.55 23.29
N ASP A 146 -22.90 -21.47 24.00
CA ASP A 146 -23.29 -21.26 25.40
C ASP A 146 -22.08 -21.02 26.34
N LYS A 147 -20.87 -21.39 25.90
CA LYS A 147 -19.63 -21.30 26.70
C LYS A 147 -18.64 -20.25 26.16
N ALA A 148 -18.85 -19.71 24.98
CA ALA A 148 -17.93 -18.78 24.34
C ALA A 148 -18.67 -17.66 23.62
N PRO A 149 -18.24 -16.39 23.73
CA PRO A 149 -18.91 -15.25 23.12
C PRO A 149 -18.62 -15.11 21.61
N GLY A 150 -17.73 -15.94 21.03
CA GLY A 150 -17.24 -15.77 19.68
C GLY A 150 -16.29 -14.57 19.49
N PRO A 151 -15.82 -14.28 18.29
CA PRO A 151 -14.86 -13.20 18.03
C PRO A 151 -15.45 -11.77 18.15
N MET A 152 -16.76 -11.60 17.94
CA MET A 152 -17.38 -10.28 17.78
C MET A 152 -17.24 -9.35 19.00
N PRO A 153 -17.43 -9.78 20.26
CA PRO A 153 -17.23 -8.93 21.43
C PRO A 153 -15.77 -8.49 21.62
N PHE A 154 -14.81 -9.34 21.27
CA PHE A 154 -13.39 -8.99 21.31
C PHE A 154 -13.04 -7.99 20.21
N LEU A 155 -13.61 -8.12 19.02
CA LEU A 155 -13.48 -7.13 17.96
C LEU A 155 -14.06 -5.77 18.39
N HIS A 156 -15.13 -5.76 19.18
CA HIS A 156 -15.68 -4.50 19.73
C HIS A 156 -14.71 -3.80 20.68
N THR A 157 -13.92 -4.58 21.44
CA THR A 157 -12.83 -4.02 22.25
C THR A 157 -11.75 -3.40 21.35
N VAL A 158 -11.34 -4.09 20.27
CA VAL A 158 -10.39 -3.58 19.28
C VAL A 158 -10.92 -2.30 18.61
N ASP A 159 -12.21 -2.23 18.27
CA ASP A 159 -12.86 -1.03 17.72
C ASP A 159 -12.69 0.20 18.62
N ALA A 160 -12.91 0.03 19.92
CA ALA A 160 -12.70 1.07 20.92
C ALA A 160 -11.22 1.46 21.04
N ASP A 161 -10.31 0.48 21.02
CA ASP A 161 -8.87 0.71 21.08
C ASP A 161 -8.37 1.53 19.90
N MET A 162 -8.89 1.33 18.69
CA MET A 162 -8.49 2.10 17.50
C MET A 162 -8.90 3.57 17.58
N THR A 163 -9.88 3.91 18.36
CA THR A 163 -10.24 5.32 18.63
C THR A 163 -9.40 5.95 19.74
N ALA A 164 -8.96 5.17 20.72
CA ALA A 164 -8.21 5.60 21.89
C ALA A 164 -6.69 5.66 21.61
N TYR A 165 -6.11 4.58 21.11
CA TYR A 165 -4.67 4.44 20.88
C TYR A 165 -4.29 4.91 19.47
N ARG A 166 -3.73 6.12 19.39
CA ARG A 166 -3.39 6.76 18.11
C ARG A 166 -2.04 7.48 18.18
N GLN A 167 -1.38 7.62 17.04
CA GLN A 167 -0.17 8.41 16.91
C GLN A 167 -0.53 9.90 16.70
N GLY A 168 -0.33 10.72 17.73
CA GLY A 168 -0.55 12.15 17.67
C GLY A 168 -2.01 12.54 17.40
N LYS A 169 -2.23 13.76 16.87
CA LYS A 169 -3.56 14.30 16.58
C LYS A 169 -4.12 13.88 15.21
N THR A 170 -3.27 13.47 14.29
CA THR A 170 -3.58 13.34 12.87
C THR A 170 -3.80 11.90 12.41
N ARG A 171 -3.16 10.92 13.05
CA ARG A 171 -3.22 9.52 12.63
C ARG A 171 -3.96 8.68 13.67
N LYS A 172 -5.19 8.29 13.33
CA LYS A 172 -5.99 7.35 14.13
C LYS A 172 -5.41 5.94 14.03
N GLY A 173 -5.64 5.10 15.05
CA GLY A 173 -5.45 3.67 14.94
C GLY A 173 -6.29 3.11 13.79
N SER A 174 -5.77 2.13 13.08
CA SER A 174 -6.45 1.53 11.94
C SER A 174 -6.21 0.02 11.94
N TYR A 175 -7.29 -0.74 11.83
CA TYR A 175 -7.27 -2.19 11.92
C TYR A 175 -8.21 -2.82 10.89
N ALA A 176 -7.78 -3.92 10.27
CA ALA A 176 -8.60 -4.79 9.43
C ALA A 176 -8.66 -6.19 10.05
N ALA A 177 -9.87 -6.65 10.36
CA ALA A 177 -10.10 -8.00 10.85
C ALA A 177 -10.27 -8.97 9.69
N TYR A 178 -9.57 -10.10 9.72
CA TYR A 178 -9.64 -11.18 8.73
C TYR A 178 -10.29 -12.40 9.34
N ILE A 179 -11.25 -12.98 8.63
CA ILE A 179 -11.92 -14.23 9.01
C ILE A 179 -12.05 -15.16 7.81
N ASP A 180 -11.98 -16.48 8.02
CA ASP A 180 -12.18 -17.46 6.96
C ASP A 180 -13.65 -17.59 6.60
N VAL A 181 -13.94 -17.80 5.32
CA VAL A 181 -15.29 -17.97 4.78
C VAL A 181 -16.04 -19.18 5.35
N SER A 182 -15.33 -20.09 6.02
CA SER A 182 -15.89 -21.27 6.70
C SER A 182 -16.21 -21.07 8.17
N HIS A 183 -15.90 -19.89 8.75
CA HIS A 183 -16.15 -19.63 10.17
C HIS A 183 -17.65 -19.53 10.47
N PRO A 184 -18.18 -20.14 11.55
CA PRO A 184 -19.60 -20.09 11.87
C PRO A 184 -20.18 -18.69 12.06
N ASP A 185 -19.38 -17.76 12.63
CA ASP A 185 -19.83 -16.38 12.88
C ASP A 185 -19.68 -15.46 11.65
N ILE A 186 -19.43 -16.01 10.45
CA ILE A 186 -19.19 -15.24 9.22
C ILE A 186 -20.32 -14.26 8.90
N ILE A 187 -21.59 -14.64 9.09
CA ILE A 187 -22.73 -13.79 8.76
C ILE A 187 -22.79 -12.56 9.67
N GLU A 188 -22.52 -12.73 10.95
CA GLU A 188 -22.46 -11.62 11.89
C GLU A 188 -21.26 -10.71 11.58
N PHE A 189 -20.11 -11.31 11.31
CA PHE A 189 -18.88 -10.60 10.92
C PHE A 189 -19.08 -9.75 9.65
N LEU A 190 -19.74 -10.29 8.62
CA LEU A 190 -20.08 -9.51 7.41
C LEU A 190 -20.88 -8.24 7.74
N ASN A 191 -21.80 -8.33 8.70
CA ASN A 191 -22.69 -7.26 9.07
C ASN A 191 -22.14 -6.33 10.19
N MET A 192 -20.89 -6.51 10.63
CA MET A 192 -20.34 -5.76 11.77
C MET A 192 -20.28 -4.25 11.53
N ARG A 193 -20.20 -3.80 10.28
CA ARG A 193 -20.17 -2.37 9.89
C ARG A 193 -21.53 -1.79 9.51
N VAL A 194 -22.56 -2.61 9.48
CA VAL A 194 -23.94 -2.13 9.24
C VAL A 194 -24.48 -1.54 10.53
N PRO A 195 -24.83 -0.23 10.59
CA PRO A 195 -25.13 0.48 11.84
C PRO A 195 -26.56 0.22 12.36
N THR A 196 -27.02 -1.03 12.30
CA THR A 196 -28.35 -1.46 12.77
C THR A 196 -28.22 -2.70 13.65
N GLY A 197 -29.08 -2.87 14.64
CA GLY A 197 -29.06 -3.99 15.59
C GLY A 197 -28.33 -3.65 16.89
N ASP A 198 -27.82 -4.67 17.59
CA ASP A 198 -27.10 -4.51 18.86
C ASP A 198 -25.78 -3.78 18.66
N VAL A 199 -25.67 -2.58 19.22
CA VAL A 199 -24.48 -1.73 19.11
C VAL A 199 -23.22 -2.38 19.69
N ASN A 200 -23.35 -3.23 20.71
CA ASN A 200 -22.20 -3.92 21.32
C ASN A 200 -21.60 -5.02 20.42
N ARG A 201 -22.27 -5.35 19.32
CA ARG A 201 -21.81 -6.32 18.31
C ARG A 201 -21.47 -5.63 16.99
N LYS A 202 -21.33 -4.31 16.97
CA LYS A 202 -20.97 -3.50 15.80
C LYS A 202 -19.59 -2.89 15.96
N ASN A 203 -18.84 -2.87 14.87
CA ASN A 203 -17.44 -2.45 14.83
C ASN A 203 -17.26 -1.45 13.67
N LEU A 204 -17.78 -0.23 13.85
CA LEU A 204 -17.90 0.76 12.78
C LEU A 204 -16.59 1.44 12.41
N ASN A 205 -15.59 1.38 13.30
CA ASN A 205 -14.27 1.99 13.08
C ASN A 205 -13.23 0.99 12.53
N LEU A 206 -13.57 -0.31 12.48
CA LEU A 206 -12.71 -1.34 11.91
C LEU A 206 -13.02 -1.55 10.43
N HIS A 207 -12.02 -1.98 9.69
CA HIS A 207 -12.17 -2.62 8.40
C HIS A 207 -12.30 -4.13 8.58
N HIS A 208 -12.86 -4.83 7.61
CA HIS A 208 -12.96 -6.29 7.65
C HIS A 208 -12.69 -6.94 6.30
N ALA A 209 -12.26 -8.19 6.34
CA ALA A 209 -11.87 -8.96 5.19
C ALA A 209 -12.29 -10.43 5.35
N VAL A 210 -12.61 -11.08 4.27
CA VAL A 210 -12.91 -12.52 4.23
C VAL A 210 -11.81 -13.23 3.47
N ASN A 211 -11.22 -14.25 4.12
CA ASN A 211 -10.33 -15.18 3.46
C ASN A 211 -11.14 -16.15 2.61
N ILE A 212 -10.96 -16.07 1.32
CA ILE A 212 -11.64 -16.90 0.32
C ILE A 212 -10.72 -18.04 -0.07
N THR A 213 -11.21 -19.27 0.05
CA THR A 213 -10.47 -20.46 -0.36
C THR A 213 -10.85 -20.89 -1.77
N ASP A 214 -9.94 -21.61 -2.44
CA ASP A 214 -10.22 -22.23 -3.74
C ASP A 214 -11.38 -23.24 -3.65
N ALA A 215 -11.48 -23.94 -2.51
CA ALA A 215 -12.55 -24.89 -2.26
C ALA A 215 -13.92 -24.20 -2.23
N PHE A 216 -14.01 -23.04 -1.54
CA PHE A 216 -15.23 -22.25 -1.51
C PHE A 216 -15.63 -21.76 -2.91
N MET A 217 -14.69 -21.23 -3.69
CA MET A 217 -14.99 -20.75 -5.04
C MET A 217 -15.45 -21.87 -5.97
N ARG A 218 -14.86 -23.07 -5.85
CA ARG A 218 -15.36 -24.25 -6.58
C ARG A 218 -16.77 -24.65 -6.16
N ALA A 219 -17.09 -24.59 -4.86
CA ALA A 219 -18.44 -24.87 -4.36
C ALA A 219 -19.45 -23.83 -4.88
N VAL A 220 -19.07 -22.54 -4.96
CA VAL A 220 -19.90 -21.49 -5.58
C VAL A 220 -20.15 -21.77 -7.05
N GLU A 221 -19.11 -22.12 -7.81
CA GLU A 221 -19.22 -22.44 -9.24
C GLU A 221 -20.16 -23.62 -9.47
N ARG A 222 -20.02 -24.70 -8.70
CA ARG A 222 -20.81 -25.94 -8.83
C ARG A 222 -22.17 -25.85 -8.18
N GLY A 223 -22.47 -24.86 -7.35
CA GLY A 223 -23.73 -24.74 -6.61
C GLY A 223 -23.84 -25.73 -5.46
N GLU A 224 -22.72 -26.08 -4.85
CA GLU A 224 -22.62 -27.04 -3.74
C GLU A 224 -22.98 -26.39 -2.39
N GLN A 225 -23.20 -27.23 -1.36
CA GLN A 225 -23.32 -26.79 0.02
C GLN A 225 -21.92 -26.38 0.55
N TRP A 226 -21.92 -25.46 1.49
CA TRP A 226 -20.75 -25.02 2.20
C TRP A 226 -20.95 -25.15 3.70
N ASP A 227 -20.05 -25.85 4.35
CA ASP A 227 -20.10 -26.08 5.79
C ASP A 227 -19.37 -24.94 6.53
N LEU A 228 -20.04 -24.38 7.51
CA LEU A 228 -19.46 -23.48 8.51
C LEU A 228 -19.00 -24.34 9.70
N ARG A 229 -17.67 -24.35 9.94
CA ARG A 229 -17.01 -25.23 10.91
C ARG A 229 -16.35 -24.43 12.01
N ASP A 230 -16.61 -24.83 13.25
CA ASP A 230 -15.94 -24.25 14.41
C ASP A 230 -14.45 -24.63 14.39
N PRO A 231 -13.53 -23.65 14.48
CA PRO A 231 -12.10 -23.95 14.43
C PRO A 231 -11.59 -24.74 15.64
N ASN A 232 -12.30 -24.70 16.77
CA ASN A 232 -11.88 -25.36 18.00
C ASN A 232 -12.07 -26.89 17.96
N ASP A 233 -13.17 -27.38 17.38
CA ASP A 233 -13.51 -28.81 17.37
C ASP A 233 -13.71 -29.37 15.95
N ASN A 234 -13.70 -28.51 14.94
CA ASN A 234 -13.97 -28.79 13.53
C ASN A 234 -15.42 -29.33 13.26
N ASP A 235 -16.32 -29.16 14.22
CA ASP A 235 -17.71 -29.54 14.04
C ASP A 235 -18.45 -28.58 13.10
N VAL A 236 -19.31 -29.13 12.27
CA VAL A 236 -20.20 -28.35 11.41
C VAL A 236 -21.29 -27.72 12.25
N ARG A 237 -21.30 -26.42 12.37
CA ARG A 237 -22.34 -25.65 13.08
C ARG A 237 -23.55 -25.36 12.18
N GLU A 238 -23.28 -25.12 10.90
CA GLU A 238 -24.30 -24.83 9.90
C GLU A 238 -23.81 -25.26 8.50
N SER A 239 -24.73 -25.59 7.61
CA SER A 239 -24.46 -25.80 6.19
C SER A 239 -25.43 -24.97 5.38
N MET A 240 -24.91 -24.25 4.39
CA MET A 240 -25.70 -23.38 3.52
C MET A 240 -25.23 -23.47 2.06
N PRO A 241 -26.06 -23.09 1.07
CA PRO A 241 -25.57 -23.03 -0.31
C PRO A 241 -24.43 -22.04 -0.46
N ALA A 242 -23.30 -22.47 -1.03
CA ALA A 242 -22.12 -21.62 -1.22
C ALA A 242 -22.44 -20.33 -2.01
N ARG A 243 -23.34 -20.42 -3.00
CA ARG A 243 -23.80 -19.26 -3.79
C ARG A 243 -24.54 -18.23 -2.93
N THR A 244 -25.31 -18.69 -1.94
CA THR A 244 -26.02 -17.78 -1.02
C THR A 244 -25.04 -17.00 -0.16
N LEU A 245 -24.03 -17.67 0.40
CA LEU A 245 -22.98 -16.98 1.18
C LEU A 245 -22.19 -16.00 0.31
N TRP A 246 -21.81 -16.41 -0.90
CA TRP A 246 -21.11 -15.56 -1.86
C TRP A 246 -21.93 -14.30 -2.21
N GLN A 247 -23.23 -14.49 -2.48
CA GLN A 247 -24.13 -13.37 -2.75
C GLN A 247 -24.20 -12.40 -1.56
N GLN A 248 -24.30 -12.90 -0.32
CA GLN A 248 -24.31 -12.05 0.88
C GLN A 248 -23.01 -11.27 1.04
N ILE A 249 -21.84 -11.90 0.79
CA ILE A 249 -20.55 -11.20 0.80
C ILE A 249 -20.55 -10.06 -0.20
N LEU A 250 -20.99 -10.31 -1.44
CA LEU A 250 -21.04 -9.30 -2.50
C LEU A 250 -22.04 -8.18 -2.20
N GLU A 251 -23.22 -8.49 -1.66
CA GLU A 251 -24.24 -7.50 -1.29
C GLU A 251 -23.73 -6.55 -0.19
N VAL A 252 -23.09 -7.09 0.86
CA VAL A 252 -22.51 -6.26 1.91
C VAL A 252 -21.40 -5.39 1.34
N ARG A 253 -20.51 -5.99 0.54
CA ARG A 253 -19.43 -5.25 -0.13
C ARG A 253 -19.98 -4.13 -1.02
N TYR A 254 -21.02 -4.40 -1.76
CA TYR A 254 -21.68 -3.41 -2.60
C TYR A 254 -22.23 -2.22 -1.79
N ARG A 255 -22.90 -2.49 -0.66
CA ARG A 255 -23.50 -1.44 0.18
C ARG A 255 -22.48 -0.64 0.99
N THR A 256 -21.36 -1.25 1.41
CA THR A 256 -20.44 -0.65 2.39
C THR A 256 -19.02 -0.41 1.84
N GLY A 257 -18.69 -0.95 0.66
CA GLY A 257 -17.32 -0.99 0.14
C GLY A 257 -16.46 -2.11 0.73
N GLU A 258 -16.98 -2.89 1.66
CA GLU A 258 -16.28 -3.97 2.38
C GLU A 258 -17.21 -5.18 2.56
N PRO A 259 -16.72 -6.38 2.85
CA PRO A 259 -15.34 -6.76 3.23
C PRO A 259 -14.36 -6.74 2.07
N TYR A 260 -13.03 -6.74 2.38
CA TYR A 260 -12.02 -7.10 1.42
C TYR A 260 -12.15 -8.59 1.09
N LEU A 261 -11.78 -8.95 -0.13
CA LEU A 261 -11.69 -10.35 -0.58
C LEU A 261 -10.21 -10.74 -0.60
N ASN A 262 -9.82 -11.69 0.24
CA ASN A 262 -8.45 -12.17 0.34
C ASN A 262 -8.36 -13.63 -0.11
N PHE A 263 -7.73 -13.88 -1.26
CA PHE A 263 -7.58 -15.23 -1.83
C PHE A 263 -6.42 -15.95 -1.16
N ILE A 264 -6.68 -16.48 0.03
CA ILE A 264 -5.67 -16.98 0.95
C ILE A 264 -4.87 -18.18 0.43
N ASP A 265 -5.48 -19.07 -0.34
CA ASP A 265 -4.79 -20.23 -0.92
C ASP A 265 -3.77 -19.79 -1.97
N THR A 266 -4.08 -18.76 -2.75
CA THR A 266 -3.15 -18.17 -3.72
C THR A 266 -1.94 -17.57 -3.01
N ALA A 267 -2.14 -16.85 -1.91
CA ALA A 267 -1.07 -16.30 -1.10
C ALA A 267 -0.16 -17.42 -0.54
N ASN A 268 -0.74 -18.47 0.03
CA ASN A 268 0.03 -19.58 0.58
C ASN A 268 0.75 -20.40 -0.50
N ARG A 269 0.20 -20.51 -1.73
CA ARG A 269 0.94 -21.13 -2.85
C ARG A 269 2.17 -20.35 -3.25
N ALA A 270 2.17 -19.02 -3.10
CA ALA A 270 3.28 -18.13 -3.45
C ALA A 270 4.40 -18.09 -2.42
N LEU A 271 4.20 -18.59 -1.19
CA LEU A 271 5.24 -18.63 -0.16
C LEU A 271 6.52 -19.32 -0.68
N PRO A 272 7.72 -18.79 -0.34
CA PRO A 272 8.99 -19.47 -0.59
C PRO A 272 9.00 -20.90 -0.07
N HIS A 273 9.63 -21.80 -0.82
CA HIS A 273 9.66 -23.23 -0.47
C HIS A 273 10.33 -23.49 0.90
N THR A 274 11.34 -22.71 1.26
CA THR A 274 12.01 -22.79 2.57
C THR A 274 11.07 -22.48 3.72
N MET A 275 10.21 -21.48 3.54
CA MET A 275 9.21 -21.10 4.54
C MET A 275 8.10 -22.17 4.64
N LYS A 276 7.65 -22.73 3.52
CA LYS A 276 6.72 -23.88 3.50
C LYS A 276 7.30 -25.10 4.21
N ALA A 277 8.59 -25.40 3.96
CA ALA A 277 9.29 -26.51 4.62
C ALA A 277 9.37 -26.35 6.14
N LYS A 278 9.35 -25.11 6.65
CA LYS A 278 9.25 -24.80 8.09
C LYS A 278 7.83 -24.80 8.63
N GLY A 279 6.82 -25.12 7.82
CA GLY A 279 5.42 -25.11 8.22
C GLY A 279 4.82 -23.71 8.41
N LEU A 280 5.48 -22.67 7.88
CA LEU A 280 4.97 -21.31 7.98
C LEU A 280 3.75 -21.13 7.09
N LYS A 281 2.75 -20.37 7.57
CA LYS A 281 1.48 -20.16 6.90
C LYS A 281 1.06 -18.70 6.94
N ILE A 282 0.53 -18.20 5.83
CA ILE A 282 -0.15 -16.91 5.74
C ILE A 282 -1.59 -17.11 6.20
N HIS A 283 -2.02 -16.36 7.22
CA HIS A 283 -3.36 -16.44 7.78
C HIS A 283 -4.27 -15.28 7.35
N GLY A 284 -3.71 -14.17 6.92
CA GLY A 284 -4.44 -12.98 6.51
C GLY A 284 -3.53 -11.99 5.78
N SER A 285 -3.91 -10.74 5.81
CA SER A 285 -3.13 -9.65 5.22
C SER A 285 -3.10 -8.44 6.14
N ASN A 286 -2.46 -7.34 5.70
CA ASN A 286 -2.40 -6.08 6.43
C ASN A 286 -3.69 -5.25 6.27
N LEU A 287 -3.67 -4.02 6.79
CA LEU A 287 -4.78 -3.07 6.71
C LEU A 287 -5.30 -2.82 5.28
N CYS A 288 -4.42 -2.82 4.29
CA CYS A 288 -4.76 -2.48 2.89
C CYS A 288 -4.76 -3.70 1.95
N ASN A 289 -4.62 -4.92 2.48
CA ASN A 289 -4.72 -6.19 1.77
C ASN A 289 -3.67 -6.41 0.65
N GLU A 290 -2.46 -5.85 0.79
CA GLU A 290 -1.37 -6.09 -0.15
C GLU A 290 -0.22 -6.93 0.43
N ILE A 291 -0.10 -7.04 1.74
CA ILE A 291 1.01 -7.73 2.41
C ILE A 291 0.56 -9.13 2.82
N HIS A 292 1.25 -10.14 2.29
CA HIS A 292 0.96 -11.54 2.53
C HIS A 292 2.19 -12.24 3.10
N LEU A 293 2.27 -12.29 4.43
CA LEU A 293 3.38 -12.83 5.19
C LEU A 293 2.89 -13.80 6.26
N PRO A 294 3.69 -14.80 6.65
CA PRO A 294 3.29 -15.76 7.67
C PRO A 294 3.19 -15.09 9.05
N THR A 295 2.17 -15.50 9.78
CA THR A 295 1.94 -15.09 11.17
C THR A 295 1.77 -16.32 12.06
N SER A 296 2.02 -16.19 13.35
CA SER A 296 1.78 -17.22 14.36
C SER A 296 1.73 -16.57 15.75
N GLU A 297 1.59 -17.38 16.80
CA GLU A 297 1.70 -16.89 18.18
C GLU A 297 3.01 -16.15 18.46
N ASP A 298 4.09 -16.55 17.79
CA ASP A 298 5.43 -15.95 17.94
C ASP A 298 5.75 -14.90 16.89
N ARG A 299 4.91 -14.73 15.87
CA ARG A 299 5.18 -13.90 14.70
C ARG A 299 4.10 -12.87 14.45
N THR A 300 4.45 -11.62 14.63
CA THR A 300 3.74 -10.47 14.07
C THR A 300 4.49 -10.03 12.82
N ALA A 301 3.92 -10.26 11.64
CA ALA A 301 4.61 -9.97 10.39
C ALA A 301 4.78 -8.47 10.16
N VAL A 302 5.88 -8.11 9.52
CA VAL A 302 6.29 -6.72 9.29
C VAL A 302 6.69 -6.54 7.83
N CYS A 303 6.19 -5.50 7.18
CA CYS A 303 6.63 -5.14 5.84
C CYS A 303 7.09 -3.69 5.74
N CYS A 304 8.24 -3.50 5.09
CA CYS A 304 8.84 -2.21 4.82
C CYS A 304 8.54 -1.78 3.38
N LEU A 305 7.91 -0.62 3.22
CA LEU A 305 7.33 -0.17 1.96
C LEU A 305 8.00 1.08 1.41
N SER A 306 8.01 1.19 0.08
CA SER A 306 8.16 2.41 -0.72
C SER A 306 7.62 2.13 -2.12
N SER A 307 7.46 3.14 -2.98
CA SER A 307 6.84 2.92 -4.29
C SER A 307 7.54 3.67 -5.41
N LEU A 308 7.88 2.94 -6.47
CA LEU A 308 8.38 3.49 -7.73
C LEU A 308 7.29 4.29 -8.45
N ASN A 309 7.67 5.37 -9.10
CA ASN A 309 6.80 6.14 -9.97
C ASN A 309 6.95 5.63 -11.41
N LEU A 310 5.98 4.86 -11.88
CA LEU A 310 5.98 4.27 -13.22
C LEU A 310 5.85 5.33 -14.33
N GLU A 311 5.23 6.48 -14.05
CA GLU A 311 5.20 7.60 -15.01
C GLU A 311 6.59 8.02 -15.47
N LYS A 312 7.59 7.80 -14.60
CA LYS A 312 9.00 8.08 -14.85
C LYS A 312 9.81 6.86 -15.31
N TYR A 313 9.16 5.76 -15.70
CA TYR A 313 9.79 4.49 -16.06
C TYR A 313 10.94 4.66 -17.06
N ASP A 314 10.69 5.38 -18.16
CA ASP A 314 11.71 5.60 -19.22
C ASP A 314 12.92 6.42 -18.73
N GLU A 315 12.78 7.17 -17.62
CA GLU A 315 13.86 7.95 -17.03
C GLU A 315 14.75 7.12 -16.10
N TRP A 316 14.19 6.12 -15.42
CA TRP A 316 14.89 5.40 -14.38
C TRP A 316 15.17 3.92 -14.71
N LYS A 317 14.56 3.33 -15.74
CA LYS A 317 14.72 1.90 -16.06
C LYS A 317 16.17 1.46 -16.28
N ASP A 318 17.01 2.34 -16.83
CA ASP A 318 18.43 2.04 -17.08
C ASP A 318 19.35 2.49 -15.92
N SER A 319 18.76 2.89 -14.77
CA SER A 319 19.48 3.28 -13.57
C SER A 319 19.55 2.16 -12.52
N HIS A 320 20.20 2.44 -11.40
CA HIS A 320 20.26 1.51 -10.26
C HIS A 320 19.08 1.66 -9.27
N VAL A 321 18.08 2.50 -9.54
CA VAL A 321 17.07 2.90 -8.54
C VAL A 321 16.33 1.72 -7.90
N VAL A 322 15.96 0.68 -8.66
CA VAL A 322 15.28 -0.50 -8.08
C VAL A 322 16.20 -1.22 -7.11
N ARG A 323 17.46 -1.46 -7.49
CA ARG A 323 18.46 -2.12 -6.64
C ARG A 323 18.79 -1.29 -5.40
N ASP A 324 19.02 0.01 -5.59
CA ASP A 324 19.26 0.94 -4.49
C ASP A 324 18.10 0.96 -3.49
N LEU A 325 16.86 0.94 -3.97
CA LEU A 325 15.67 0.88 -3.11
C LEU A 325 15.54 -0.43 -2.34
N ILE A 326 15.86 -1.57 -2.94
CA ILE A 326 15.85 -2.86 -2.22
C ILE A 326 16.90 -2.85 -1.09
N ARG A 327 18.11 -2.35 -1.36
CA ARG A 327 19.16 -2.19 -0.35
C ARG A 327 18.76 -1.20 0.74
N PHE A 328 18.21 -0.07 0.35
CA PHE A 328 17.72 0.96 1.27
C PHE A 328 16.60 0.44 2.17
N LEU A 329 15.63 -0.30 1.63
CA LEU A 329 14.53 -0.88 2.41
C LEU A 329 15.02 -1.98 3.37
N ASP A 330 16.04 -2.77 3.01
CA ASP A 330 16.68 -3.71 3.95
C ASP A 330 17.35 -2.97 5.12
N ASN A 331 17.96 -1.81 4.86
CA ASN A 331 18.52 -0.94 5.90
C ASN A 331 17.42 -0.31 6.78
N VAL A 332 16.29 0.14 6.20
CA VAL A 332 15.12 0.63 6.95
C VAL A 332 14.58 -0.47 7.87
N LEU A 333 14.51 -1.70 7.38
CA LEU A 333 14.09 -2.85 8.18
C LEU A 333 15.10 -3.17 9.29
N GLN A 334 16.40 -3.07 9.01
CA GLN A 334 17.45 -3.23 10.05
C GLN A 334 17.29 -2.17 11.12
N PHE A 335 17.08 -0.91 10.74
CA PHE A 335 16.81 0.16 11.69
C PHE A 335 15.59 -0.14 12.57
N PHE A 336 14.52 -0.71 12.01
CA PHE A 336 13.37 -1.16 12.79
C PHE A 336 13.77 -2.25 13.79
N ILE A 337 14.50 -3.29 13.37
CA ILE A 337 14.94 -4.40 14.22
C ILE A 337 15.76 -3.90 15.42
N ASP A 338 16.67 -2.96 15.16
CA ASP A 338 17.58 -2.40 16.18
C ASP A 338 16.89 -1.47 17.18
N ASN A 339 15.76 -0.85 16.80
CA ASN A 339 15.06 0.14 17.62
C ASN A 339 13.67 -0.32 18.10
N ALA A 340 13.23 -1.51 17.72
CA ALA A 340 11.97 -2.10 18.21
C ALA A 340 12.12 -2.56 19.66
N GLY A 341 11.28 -2.03 20.55
CA GLY A 341 11.26 -2.40 21.96
C GLY A 341 10.67 -3.79 22.23
N ASP A 342 10.78 -4.25 23.46
CA ASP A 342 10.30 -5.58 23.87
C ASP A 342 8.78 -5.70 23.82
N GLU A 343 8.07 -4.58 23.89
CA GLU A 343 6.61 -4.52 23.76
C GLU A 343 6.08 -4.95 22.39
N ILE A 344 6.95 -5.03 21.37
CA ILE A 344 6.66 -5.54 20.02
C ILE A 344 7.69 -6.59 19.60
N SER A 345 8.11 -7.42 20.53
CA SER A 345 9.16 -8.44 20.33
C SER A 345 8.79 -9.45 19.22
N ARG A 346 7.51 -9.82 19.06
CA ARG A 346 7.05 -10.70 17.98
C ARG A 346 7.28 -10.06 16.60
N ALA A 347 7.06 -8.75 16.47
CA ALA A 347 7.33 -8.02 15.24
C ALA A 347 8.83 -7.95 14.94
N ARG A 348 9.66 -7.68 15.95
CA ARG A 348 11.13 -7.70 15.83
C ARG A 348 11.62 -9.09 15.41
N TYR A 349 11.11 -10.15 16.05
CA TYR A 349 11.44 -11.54 15.72
C TYR A 349 11.10 -11.88 14.27
N SER A 350 9.85 -11.63 13.84
CA SER A 350 9.41 -11.88 12.47
C SER A 350 10.27 -11.14 11.46
N ALA A 351 10.49 -9.83 11.66
CA ALA A 351 11.34 -9.01 10.79
C ALA A 351 12.77 -9.58 10.66
N THR A 352 13.34 -10.09 11.76
CA THR A 352 14.67 -10.71 11.76
C THR A 352 14.69 -12.02 10.98
N GLN A 353 13.65 -12.85 11.13
CA GLN A 353 13.59 -14.18 10.52
C GLN A 353 13.39 -14.14 9.00
N GLU A 354 12.52 -13.27 8.51
CA GLU A 354 12.12 -13.27 7.10
C GLU A 354 12.64 -12.08 6.28
N ARG A 355 12.99 -10.97 6.90
CA ARG A 355 13.45 -9.73 6.26
C ARG A 355 12.61 -9.34 5.04
N SER A 356 11.30 -9.30 5.21
CA SER A 356 10.36 -9.00 4.13
C SER A 356 10.36 -7.53 3.75
N LEU A 357 10.35 -7.27 2.44
CA LEU A 357 10.21 -5.96 1.83
C LEU A 357 8.98 -5.93 0.94
N GLY A 358 8.46 -4.72 0.70
CA GLY A 358 7.32 -4.48 -0.17
C GLY A 358 7.54 -3.24 -1.05
N LEU A 359 8.55 -3.28 -1.94
CA LEU A 359 8.69 -2.23 -2.95
C LEU A 359 7.51 -2.32 -3.91
N GLY A 360 6.74 -1.24 -3.99
CA GLY A 360 5.55 -1.13 -4.82
C GLY A 360 5.72 -0.20 -6.01
N ALA A 361 4.59 0.14 -6.61
CA ALA A 361 4.53 1.02 -7.75
C ALA A 361 3.28 1.92 -7.71
N MET A 362 3.40 3.11 -8.29
CA MET A 362 2.32 4.07 -8.52
C MET A 362 2.52 4.71 -9.89
N GLY A 363 1.51 5.43 -10.39
CA GLY A 363 1.63 6.14 -11.65
C GLY A 363 1.41 5.27 -12.89
N TRP A 364 0.75 4.11 -12.75
CA TRP A 364 0.50 3.22 -13.89
C TRP A 364 -0.35 3.91 -14.98
N HIS A 365 -1.51 4.47 -14.62
CA HIS A 365 -2.34 5.16 -15.60
C HIS A 365 -1.66 6.43 -16.15
N SER A 366 -0.88 7.14 -15.34
CA SER A 366 -0.09 8.28 -15.79
C SER A 366 0.97 7.89 -16.82
N LEU A 367 1.62 6.72 -16.67
CA LEU A 367 2.52 6.17 -17.69
C LEU A 367 1.79 5.88 -19.00
N LEU A 368 0.60 5.26 -18.92
CA LEU A 368 -0.22 4.98 -20.10
C LEU A 368 -0.66 6.27 -20.82
N HIS A 369 -1.11 7.29 -20.06
CA HIS A 369 -1.40 8.62 -20.63
C HIS A 369 -0.19 9.23 -21.32
N LYS A 370 0.99 9.19 -20.68
CA LYS A 370 2.25 9.71 -21.25
C LYS A 370 2.61 9.01 -22.56
N LYS A 371 2.41 7.70 -22.61
CA LYS A 371 2.69 6.88 -23.79
C LYS A 371 1.54 6.87 -24.82
N ARG A 372 0.41 7.51 -24.51
CA ARG A 372 -0.82 7.52 -25.34
C ARG A 372 -1.36 6.12 -25.61
N VAL A 373 -1.29 5.26 -24.61
CA VAL A 373 -1.77 3.88 -24.65
C VAL A 373 -3.10 3.80 -23.89
N PRO A 374 -4.19 3.33 -24.49
CA PRO A 374 -5.45 3.10 -23.77
C PRO A 374 -5.27 2.05 -22.69
N PHE A 375 -5.89 2.27 -21.53
CA PHE A 375 -5.76 1.36 -20.38
C PHE A 375 -6.23 -0.06 -20.71
N ASP A 376 -7.29 -0.18 -21.50
CA ASP A 376 -7.94 -1.43 -21.90
C ASP A 376 -7.37 -2.05 -23.19
N SER A 377 -6.17 -1.63 -23.61
CA SER A 377 -5.54 -2.13 -24.82
C SER A 377 -4.60 -3.33 -24.56
N PRO A 378 -4.37 -4.18 -25.58
CA PRO A 378 -3.33 -5.21 -25.52
C PRO A 378 -1.92 -4.66 -25.23
N GLU A 379 -1.61 -3.48 -25.78
CA GLU A 379 -0.33 -2.80 -25.56
C GLU A 379 -0.11 -2.44 -24.09
N ALA A 380 -1.16 -2.03 -23.38
CA ALA A 380 -1.08 -1.78 -21.94
C ALA A 380 -0.73 -3.08 -21.18
N ARG A 381 -1.27 -4.22 -21.58
CA ARG A 381 -0.96 -5.52 -20.97
C ARG A 381 0.49 -5.96 -21.25
N GLU A 382 0.99 -5.73 -22.45
CA GLU A 382 2.39 -6.02 -22.80
C GLU A 382 3.35 -5.15 -21.98
N LEU A 383 3.10 -3.85 -21.93
CA LEU A 383 3.88 -2.91 -21.14
C LEU A 383 3.83 -3.25 -19.64
N ASN A 384 2.68 -3.70 -19.13
CA ASN A 384 2.52 -4.16 -17.76
C ASN A 384 3.48 -5.32 -17.43
N ARG A 385 3.56 -6.33 -18.29
CA ARG A 385 4.48 -7.46 -18.10
C ARG A 385 5.94 -7.03 -18.22
N GLU A 386 6.28 -6.19 -19.20
CA GLU A 386 7.64 -5.64 -19.37
C GLU A 386 8.11 -4.93 -18.10
N VAL A 387 7.33 -3.96 -17.62
CA VAL A 387 7.70 -3.12 -16.47
C VAL A 387 7.88 -3.96 -15.20
N PHE A 388 6.92 -4.84 -14.89
CA PHE A 388 6.97 -5.61 -13.64
C PHE A 388 7.96 -6.77 -13.68
N SER A 389 8.21 -7.36 -14.86
CA SER A 389 9.29 -8.31 -15.09
C SER A 389 10.65 -7.68 -14.80
N TYR A 390 10.90 -6.49 -15.36
CA TYR A 390 12.12 -5.73 -15.11
C TYR A 390 12.32 -5.40 -13.63
N ILE A 391 11.28 -4.87 -12.97
CA ILE A 391 11.36 -4.54 -11.52
C ILE A 391 11.71 -5.79 -10.70
N LYS A 392 11.04 -6.92 -10.96
CA LYS A 392 11.32 -8.18 -10.28
C LYS A 392 12.76 -8.64 -10.47
N GLU A 393 13.24 -8.63 -11.71
CA GLU A 393 14.62 -9.04 -12.03
C GLU A 393 15.65 -8.22 -11.24
N GLN A 394 15.53 -6.89 -11.26
CA GLN A 394 16.43 -6.00 -10.55
C GLN A 394 16.35 -6.18 -9.03
N ALA A 395 15.14 -6.34 -8.49
CA ALA A 395 14.92 -6.56 -7.06
C ALA A 395 15.54 -7.89 -6.58
N VAL A 396 15.32 -8.98 -7.32
CA VAL A 396 15.90 -10.30 -7.00
C VAL A 396 17.42 -10.26 -7.09
N LYS A 397 17.97 -9.61 -8.13
CA LYS A 397 19.42 -9.46 -8.31
C LYS A 397 20.05 -8.78 -7.10
N GLU A 398 19.44 -7.71 -6.58
CA GLU A 398 19.98 -7.02 -5.41
C GLU A 398 19.84 -7.84 -4.13
N SER A 399 18.71 -8.52 -3.92
CA SER A 399 18.54 -9.40 -2.76
C SER A 399 19.55 -10.55 -2.75
N ASN A 400 19.92 -11.09 -3.92
CA ASN A 400 20.98 -12.10 -4.04
C ASN A 400 22.34 -11.50 -3.72
N THR A 401 22.65 -10.29 -4.23
CA THR A 401 23.89 -9.58 -3.89
C THR A 401 24.01 -9.38 -2.38
N MET A 402 22.95 -8.90 -1.73
CA MET A 402 22.93 -8.73 -0.28
C MET A 402 22.96 -10.07 0.48
N GLY A 403 22.37 -11.13 -0.07
CA GLY A 403 22.48 -12.49 0.49
C GLY A 403 23.92 -12.95 0.59
N TYR A 404 24.74 -12.67 -0.42
CA TYR A 404 26.17 -12.92 -0.40
C TYR A 404 26.94 -12.00 0.55
N GLU A 405 26.64 -10.70 0.56
CA GLU A 405 27.38 -9.69 1.33
C GLU A 405 27.04 -9.72 2.84
N ARG A 406 25.76 -9.91 3.18
CA ARG A 406 25.21 -9.74 4.52
C ARG A 406 24.63 -11.04 5.13
N GLY A 407 24.62 -12.11 4.35
CA GLY A 407 23.99 -13.38 4.68
C GLY A 407 22.51 -13.41 4.34
N GLU A 408 21.99 -14.61 4.17
CA GLU A 408 20.57 -14.90 3.93
C GLU A 408 19.74 -14.68 5.20
N ALA A 409 18.46 -14.30 5.05
CA ALA A 409 17.56 -14.33 6.19
C ALA A 409 17.40 -15.77 6.74
N PRO A 410 17.19 -15.96 8.05
CA PRO A 410 17.02 -17.30 8.64
C PRO A 410 15.95 -18.15 7.93
N ASP A 411 14.86 -17.55 7.45
CA ASP A 411 13.80 -18.26 6.73
C ASP A 411 14.13 -18.52 5.25
N MET A 412 15.22 -17.96 4.75
CA MET A 412 15.65 -18.09 3.36
C MET A 412 16.96 -18.87 3.20
N GLN A 413 17.41 -19.61 4.20
CA GLN A 413 18.65 -20.35 4.19
C GLN A 413 18.73 -21.32 3.00
N GLY A 414 19.82 -21.26 2.25
CA GLY A 414 20.07 -22.07 1.07
C GLY A 414 19.45 -21.55 -0.24
N THR A 415 18.85 -20.36 -0.22
CA THR A 415 18.25 -19.74 -1.43
C THR A 415 19.17 -18.74 -2.13
N GLY A 416 20.24 -18.27 -1.47
CA GLY A 416 21.10 -17.18 -1.94
C GLY A 416 20.48 -15.78 -1.73
N ARG A 417 19.29 -15.67 -1.12
CA ARG A 417 18.56 -14.41 -1.00
C ARG A 417 18.61 -13.84 0.42
N ARG A 418 18.82 -12.52 0.51
CA ARG A 418 18.72 -11.77 1.77
C ARG A 418 17.28 -11.70 2.29
N ASN A 419 16.30 -11.50 1.42
CA ASN A 419 14.93 -11.15 1.76
C ASN A 419 13.95 -12.22 1.29
N SER A 420 12.95 -12.56 2.09
CA SER A 420 11.91 -13.54 1.73
C SER A 420 10.99 -12.99 0.62
N HIS A 421 10.54 -11.76 0.79
CA HIS A 421 9.68 -11.05 -0.14
C HIS A 421 10.29 -9.68 -0.50
N LEU A 422 9.98 -9.16 -1.68
CA LEU A 422 10.58 -7.95 -2.23
C LEU A 422 9.54 -6.94 -2.72
N LEU A 423 8.42 -7.40 -3.27
CA LEU A 423 7.47 -6.59 -4.03
C LEU A 423 6.04 -6.76 -3.53
N ALA A 424 5.34 -5.63 -3.35
CA ALA A 424 3.91 -5.55 -3.02
C ALA A 424 3.33 -4.23 -3.52
N ILE A 425 2.06 -4.21 -3.93
CA ILE A 425 1.43 -2.99 -4.47
C ILE A 425 0.49 -2.36 -3.44
N ALA A 426 0.93 -1.27 -2.84
CA ALA A 426 0.15 -0.46 -1.89
C ALA A 426 -0.76 0.58 -2.60
N PRO A 427 -1.78 1.15 -1.92
CA PRO A 427 -2.69 2.14 -2.51
C PRO A 427 -2.04 3.48 -2.90
N ASN A 428 -0.99 3.93 -2.19
CA ASN A 428 -0.18 5.11 -2.48
C ASN A 428 -0.91 6.47 -2.56
N ALA A 429 -1.97 6.67 -1.79
CA ALA A 429 -2.80 7.87 -1.89
C ALA A 429 -2.01 9.18 -1.69
N ASN A 430 -1.22 9.29 -0.60
CA ASN A 430 -0.43 10.50 -0.32
C ASN A 430 0.81 10.59 -1.20
N SER A 431 1.51 9.47 -1.40
CA SER A 431 2.74 9.42 -2.20
C SER A 431 2.52 9.89 -3.64
N SER A 432 1.40 9.48 -4.25
CA SER A 432 1.04 9.89 -5.61
C SER A 432 0.75 11.39 -5.74
N ILE A 433 0.16 12.00 -4.69
CA ILE A 433 -0.06 13.45 -4.65
C ILE A 433 1.27 14.20 -4.62
N ILE A 434 2.23 13.73 -3.80
CA ILE A 434 3.54 14.36 -3.67
C ILE A 434 4.29 14.38 -5.01
N VAL A 435 4.28 13.28 -5.75
CA VAL A 435 4.96 13.19 -7.05
C VAL A 435 4.06 13.52 -8.25
N SER A 436 2.83 13.98 -8.00
CA SER A 436 1.87 14.43 -9.02
C SER A 436 1.59 13.39 -10.11
N THR A 437 1.34 12.14 -9.70
CA THR A 437 1.04 10.99 -10.57
C THR A 437 -0.25 10.28 -10.15
N SER A 438 -0.73 9.31 -10.96
CA SER A 438 -1.89 8.50 -10.58
C SER A 438 -1.56 7.55 -9.41
N PRO A 439 -2.50 7.30 -8.49
CA PRO A 439 -2.26 6.40 -7.37
C PRO A 439 -2.19 4.94 -7.83
N SER A 440 -1.24 4.19 -7.27
CA SER A 440 -1.11 2.74 -7.47
C SER A 440 -1.10 2.31 -8.96
N ILE A 441 -1.81 1.24 -9.24
CA ILE A 441 -1.95 0.59 -10.56
C ILE A 441 -3.34 0.77 -11.15
N GLU A 442 -4.17 1.59 -10.53
CA GLU A 442 -5.57 1.76 -10.87
C GLU A 442 -5.78 2.86 -11.92
N PRO A 443 -6.89 2.77 -12.70
CA PRO A 443 -7.26 3.84 -13.60
C PRO A 443 -7.72 5.09 -12.83
N SER A 444 -7.46 6.25 -13.41
CA SER A 444 -7.87 7.54 -12.84
C SER A 444 -9.39 7.66 -12.79
N LYS A 445 -9.93 8.14 -11.67
CA LYS A 445 -11.37 8.32 -11.48
C LYS A 445 -11.95 9.43 -12.36
N ALA A 446 -11.15 10.46 -12.66
CA ALA A 446 -11.56 11.62 -13.43
C ALA A 446 -10.35 12.30 -14.07
N ASN A 447 -10.52 12.93 -15.24
CA ASN A 447 -9.51 13.76 -15.89
C ASN A 447 -9.45 15.19 -15.34
N ALA A 448 -10.52 15.64 -14.69
CA ALA A 448 -10.54 16.89 -13.94
C ALA A 448 -11.51 16.79 -12.76
N TYR A 449 -11.13 17.36 -11.62
CA TYR A 449 -11.98 17.41 -10.43
C TYR A 449 -11.59 18.58 -9.52
N THR A 450 -12.55 19.01 -8.69
CA THR A 450 -12.29 20.02 -7.68
C THR A 450 -11.85 19.34 -6.38
N HIS A 451 -10.60 19.56 -6.00
CA HIS A 451 -10.08 19.13 -4.72
C HIS A 451 -10.36 20.19 -3.65
N ARG A 452 -11.14 19.82 -2.64
CA ARG A 452 -11.47 20.72 -1.51
C ARG A 452 -10.56 20.43 -0.33
N THR A 453 -9.86 21.44 0.13
CA THR A 453 -9.04 21.42 1.34
C THR A 453 -9.53 22.47 2.33
N ARG A 454 -9.03 22.43 3.56
CA ARG A 454 -9.30 23.52 4.55
C ARG A 454 -8.80 24.88 4.08
N ALA A 455 -7.83 24.91 3.14
CA ALA A 455 -7.24 26.14 2.59
C ALA A 455 -7.95 26.63 1.31
N GLY A 456 -8.99 25.94 0.83
CA GLY A 456 -9.71 26.33 -0.38
C GLY A 456 -9.98 25.16 -1.33
N SER A 457 -10.55 25.49 -2.49
CA SER A 457 -10.83 24.55 -3.58
C SER A 457 -9.85 24.77 -4.73
N HIS A 458 -9.24 23.70 -5.20
CA HIS A 458 -8.29 23.71 -6.30
C HIS A 458 -8.78 22.81 -7.43
N LEU A 459 -8.68 23.30 -8.67
CA LEU A 459 -8.95 22.49 -9.86
C LEU A 459 -7.73 21.63 -10.18
N VAL A 460 -7.89 20.32 -10.09
CA VAL A 460 -6.89 19.35 -10.55
C VAL A 460 -7.22 18.93 -11.96
N LYS A 461 -6.24 18.99 -12.85
CA LYS A 461 -6.35 18.67 -14.27
C LYS A 461 -5.36 17.57 -14.64
N ASN A 462 -5.77 16.66 -15.51
CA ASN A 462 -4.86 15.71 -16.12
C ASN A 462 -3.91 16.45 -17.09
N LYS A 463 -2.63 16.49 -16.75
CA LYS A 463 -1.62 17.24 -17.51
C LYS A 463 -1.45 16.77 -18.96
N TYR A 464 -1.60 15.46 -19.21
CA TYR A 464 -1.50 14.89 -20.56
C TYR A 464 -2.73 15.21 -21.41
N LEU A 465 -3.91 15.25 -20.81
CA LEU A 465 -5.11 15.74 -21.48
C LEU A 465 -5.00 17.23 -21.78
N GLU A 466 -4.41 18.01 -20.89
CA GLU A 466 -4.17 19.44 -21.12
C GLU A 466 -3.29 19.67 -22.36
N GLU A 467 -2.26 18.84 -22.56
CA GLU A 467 -1.43 18.88 -23.76
C GLU A 467 -2.25 18.59 -25.04
N GLU A 468 -3.13 17.58 -25.02
CA GLU A 468 -4.01 17.27 -26.15
C GLU A 468 -4.99 18.42 -26.44
N LEU A 469 -5.59 19.00 -25.41
CA LEU A 469 -6.50 20.15 -25.56
C LEU A 469 -5.79 21.38 -26.15
N ARG A 470 -4.52 21.60 -25.79
CA ARG A 470 -3.70 22.69 -26.38
C ARG A 470 -3.45 22.44 -27.87
N LYS A 471 -3.19 21.22 -28.30
CA LYS A 471 -2.99 20.86 -29.72
C LYS A 471 -4.20 21.23 -30.60
N VAL A 472 -5.41 21.00 -30.08
CA VAL A 472 -6.67 21.35 -30.77
C VAL A 472 -7.17 22.75 -30.43
N LYS A 473 -6.36 23.57 -29.74
CA LYS A 473 -6.66 24.96 -29.33
C LYS A 473 -7.92 25.12 -28.47
N ASN A 474 -8.30 24.08 -27.73
CA ASN A 474 -9.47 24.03 -26.85
C ASN A 474 -9.12 23.88 -25.36
N ASN A 475 -7.91 24.27 -24.93
CA ASN A 475 -7.55 24.31 -23.52
C ASN A 475 -8.15 25.57 -22.85
N VAL A 476 -9.47 25.63 -22.75
CA VAL A 476 -10.24 26.75 -22.19
C VAL A 476 -11.02 26.31 -20.95
N GLN A 477 -11.37 27.27 -20.09
CA GLN A 477 -12.03 26.99 -18.81
C GLN A 477 -13.38 26.28 -18.99
N ASP A 478 -14.15 26.64 -20.02
CA ASP A 478 -15.46 26.05 -20.30
C ASP A 478 -15.36 24.54 -20.62
N VAL A 479 -14.31 24.12 -21.32
CA VAL A 479 -14.05 22.70 -21.61
C VAL A 479 -13.73 21.96 -20.31
N TRP A 480 -12.88 22.52 -19.44
CA TRP A 480 -12.60 21.90 -18.15
C TRP A 480 -13.82 21.83 -17.23
N SER A 481 -14.66 22.86 -17.25
CA SER A 481 -15.94 22.87 -16.50
C SER A 481 -16.88 21.79 -17.04
N SER A 482 -16.95 21.61 -18.36
CA SER A 482 -17.72 20.55 -19.00
C SER A 482 -17.22 19.16 -18.61
N ILE A 483 -15.90 18.93 -18.59
CA ILE A 483 -15.30 17.66 -18.16
C ILE A 483 -15.70 17.36 -16.71
N ILE A 484 -15.62 18.33 -15.80
CA ILE A 484 -16.00 18.15 -14.38
C ILE A 484 -17.50 17.81 -14.27
N THR A 485 -18.35 18.51 -14.99
CA THR A 485 -19.81 18.28 -14.97
C THR A 485 -20.18 16.89 -15.47
N ASN A 486 -19.38 16.34 -16.39
CA ASN A 486 -19.53 14.98 -16.91
C ASN A 486 -18.68 13.95 -16.15
N GLY A 487 -18.49 14.15 -14.84
CA GLY A 487 -17.80 13.16 -13.99
C GLY A 487 -16.31 12.95 -14.29
N GLY A 488 -15.68 13.90 -14.99
CA GLY A 488 -14.29 13.79 -15.41
C GLY A 488 -14.09 13.11 -16.78
N SER A 489 -15.17 12.71 -17.44
CA SER A 489 -15.16 12.10 -18.78
C SER A 489 -14.82 13.10 -19.89
N VAL A 490 -14.19 12.61 -20.95
CA VAL A 490 -13.95 13.35 -22.20
C VAL A 490 -14.79 12.83 -23.37
N GLN A 491 -15.63 11.81 -23.17
CA GLN A 491 -16.33 11.11 -24.23
C GLN A 491 -17.33 12.01 -24.97
N HIS A 492 -17.86 13.02 -24.31
CA HIS A 492 -18.80 14.01 -24.88
C HIS A 492 -18.13 15.12 -25.70
N LEU A 493 -16.81 15.19 -25.79
CA LEU A 493 -16.08 16.23 -26.49
C LEU A 493 -15.90 15.85 -27.99
N ASP A 494 -16.81 16.31 -28.85
CA ASP A 494 -16.84 15.92 -30.27
C ASP A 494 -15.60 16.35 -31.07
N PHE A 495 -14.86 17.34 -30.59
CA PHE A 495 -13.64 17.82 -31.25
C PHE A 495 -12.40 16.96 -30.96
N LEU A 496 -12.46 15.96 -30.03
CA LEU A 496 -11.41 14.99 -29.78
C LEU A 496 -11.61 13.75 -30.66
N SER A 497 -10.51 13.22 -31.21
CA SER A 497 -10.55 11.94 -31.93
C SER A 497 -10.87 10.78 -30.98
N GLN A 498 -11.40 9.68 -31.50
CA GLN A 498 -11.71 8.50 -30.71
C GLN A 498 -10.45 7.92 -30.04
N GLU A 499 -9.32 7.94 -30.72
CA GLU A 499 -8.01 7.51 -30.16
C GLU A 499 -7.65 8.29 -28.87
N VAL A 500 -7.83 9.61 -28.88
CA VAL A 500 -7.60 10.43 -27.68
C VAL A 500 -8.62 10.09 -26.59
N LYS A 501 -9.91 9.95 -26.95
CA LYS A 501 -10.96 9.58 -25.99
C LYS A 501 -10.68 8.24 -25.33
N ASP A 502 -10.17 7.26 -26.07
CA ASP A 502 -9.84 5.92 -25.54
C ASP A 502 -8.67 5.97 -24.55
N VAL A 503 -7.66 6.80 -24.80
CA VAL A 503 -6.53 7.00 -23.86
C VAL A 503 -6.99 7.63 -22.55
N PHE A 504 -7.96 8.56 -22.59
CA PHE A 504 -8.39 9.31 -21.41
C PHE A 504 -9.72 8.80 -20.81
N LYS A 505 -10.06 7.52 -21.05
CA LYS A 505 -11.14 6.85 -20.31
C LYS A 505 -10.91 6.93 -18.80
N THR A 506 -11.96 7.23 -18.07
CA THR A 506 -11.95 7.19 -16.61
C THR A 506 -12.18 5.77 -16.09
N ALA A 507 -11.93 5.53 -14.81
CA ALA A 507 -12.16 4.23 -14.19
C ALA A 507 -13.57 3.67 -14.43
N ILE A 508 -14.54 4.57 -14.55
CA ILE A 508 -15.95 4.28 -14.83
C ILE A 508 -16.18 3.74 -16.23
N GLU A 509 -15.40 4.20 -17.17
CA GLU A 509 -15.55 3.91 -18.60
C GLU A 509 -14.73 2.68 -19.05
N ILE A 510 -13.91 2.15 -18.14
CA ILE A 510 -13.08 0.96 -18.36
C ILE A 510 -13.78 -0.26 -17.80
N ASP A 511 -13.85 -1.35 -18.57
CA ASP A 511 -14.31 -2.64 -18.06
C ASP A 511 -13.40 -3.10 -16.92
N GLN A 512 -13.99 -3.31 -15.74
CA GLN A 512 -13.25 -3.68 -14.53
C GLN A 512 -12.62 -5.08 -14.63
N LEU A 513 -13.07 -5.92 -15.55
CA LEU A 513 -12.42 -7.20 -15.84
C LEU A 513 -10.99 -6.97 -16.36
N VAL A 514 -10.78 -5.96 -17.18
CA VAL A 514 -9.44 -5.58 -17.68
C VAL A 514 -8.49 -5.24 -16.53
N LEU A 515 -8.99 -4.53 -15.51
CA LEU A 515 -8.20 -4.21 -14.33
C LEU A 515 -7.76 -5.48 -13.58
N VAL A 516 -8.67 -6.45 -13.43
CA VAL A 516 -8.38 -7.75 -12.81
C VAL A 516 -7.41 -8.57 -13.66
N GLU A 517 -7.56 -8.58 -14.98
CA GLU A 517 -6.65 -9.26 -15.91
C GLU A 517 -5.24 -8.67 -15.87
N GLN A 518 -5.11 -7.35 -15.86
CA GLN A 518 -3.80 -6.70 -15.71
C GLN A 518 -3.17 -7.00 -14.35
N ALA A 519 -3.97 -7.08 -13.28
CA ALA A 519 -3.47 -7.49 -11.97
C ALA A 519 -2.99 -8.95 -11.98
N ALA A 520 -3.71 -9.84 -12.66
CA ALA A 520 -3.29 -11.24 -12.84
C ALA A 520 -1.98 -11.34 -13.65
N ASP A 521 -1.85 -10.59 -14.75
CA ASP A 521 -0.63 -10.55 -15.56
C ASP A 521 0.60 -10.12 -14.73
N ARG A 522 0.46 -9.12 -13.86
CA ARG A 522 1.60 -8.65 -13.03
C ARG A 522 1.84 -9.50 -11.79
N GLN A 523 0.84 -10.27 -11.33
CA GLN A 523 1.00 -11.11 -10.13
C GLN A 523 2.14 -12.13 -10.25
N GLU A 524 2.44 -12.59 -11.45
CA GLU A 524 3.58 -13.46 -11.72
C GLU A 524 4.92 -12.83 -11.29
N TYR A 525 5.00 -11.52 -11.34
CA TYR A 525 6.21 -10.76 -11.00
C TYR A 525 6.22 -10.25 -9.56
N LEU A 526 5.15 -10.38 -8.80
CA LEU A 526 5.05 -9.93 -7.42
C LEU A 526 5.25 -11.09 -6.42
N CYS A 527 5.82 -10.77 -5.27
CA CYS A 527 6.01 -11.75 -4.20
C CYS A 527 4.83 -11.80 -3.25
N GLN A 528 4.08 -10.70 -3.16
CA GLN A 528 2.95 -10.50 -2.26
C GLN A 528 1.73 -10.02 -3.07
N GLY A 529 0.75 -9.40 -2.41
CA GLY A 529 -0.50 -9.00 -3.04
C GLY A 529 -0.48 -7.61 -3.67
N GLN A 530 -1.65 -7.24 -4.14
CA GLN A 530 -1.96 -5.95 -4.73
C GLN A 530 -3.22 -5.41 -4.09
N SER A 531 -3.13 -4.21 -3.51
CA SER A 531 -4.33 -3.49 -3.09
C SER A 531 -5.07 -3.01 -4.33
N LEU A 532 -6.23 -3.62 -4.59
CA LEU A 532 -7.01 -3.40 -5.81
C LEU A 532 -8.45 -3.04 -5.47
N ASN A 533 -8.93 -1.92 -6.02
CA ASN A 533 -10.28 -1.43 -5.81
C ASN A 533 -11.04 -1.33 -7.14
N PRO A 534 -11.57 -2.45 -7.65
CA PRO A 534 -12.45 -2.41 -8.81
C PRO A 534 -13.68 -1.55 -8.50
N VAL A 535 -14.07 -0.69 -9.43
CA VAL A 535 -15.24 0.18 -9.28
C VAL A 535 -16.46 -0.58 -9.73
N SER A 536 -17.45 -0.77 -8.85
CA SER A 536 -18.75 -1.33 -9.25
C SER A 536 -19.73 -0.22 -9.55
N TYR A 537 -20.48 -0.37 -10.65
CA TYR A 537 -21.56 0.53 -11.04
C TYR A 537 -22.90 -0.04 -10.68
N THR A 538 -23.75 0.83 -10.12
CA THR A 538 -25.19 0.72 -10.25
C THR A 538 -25.67 1.75 -11.23
N HIS A 539 -26.28 1.28 -12.25
CA HIS A 539 -27.25 2.06 -13.00
C HIS A 539 -28.63 1.84 -12.43
#